data_b73402695a1a2c9497747af53481be0a
#
_entry.id   b73402695a1a2c9497747af53481be0a
#
_cell.length_a   1.000
_cell.length_b   1.000
_cell.length_c   1.000
_cell.angle_alpha   90.00
_cell.angle_beta   90.00
_cell.angle_gamma   90.00
#
_symmetry.space_group_name_H-M   'P 1'
#
loop_
_entity.id
_entity.type
_entity.pdbx_description
1 polymer ?
#
loop_
_entity_poly.entity_id
_entity_poly.type
_entity_poly.pdbx_seq_one_letter_code
_entity_poly.pdbx_strand_id
1 'polypeptide(L)'
;MTAILSNALENAIHAVLKLPESRREIKLDIRLNEEKLLLSLKNTYADKPEFVNGLPYTSEAGHGFGTKSIWYVAEKLNGSCQFSVTDTYFILRVIL
;
A
#
# COMPACT_ATOMS: atom_id res chain seq x y z
N MET A 1 10.19 -6.11 -7.57
CA MET A 1 10.05 -4.73 -7.07
C MET A 1 9.10 -3.88 -7.92
N THR A 2 9.26 -3.88 -9.24
CA THR A 2 8.42 -3.08 -10.14
C THR A 2 6.92 -3.36 -9.94
N ALA A 3 6.53 -4.62 -9.85
CA ALA A 3 5.13 -4.99 -9.66
C ALA A 3 4.58 -4.49 -8.32
N ILE A 4 5.38 -4.56 -7.26
CA ILE A 4 4.98 -4.05 -5.95
C ILE A 4 4.77 -2.54 -5.99
N LEU A 5 5.74 -1.81 -6.53
CA LEU A 5 5.68 -0.36 -6.59
C LEU A 5 4.53 0.13 -7.47
N SER A 6 4.36 -0.48 -8.63
CA SER A 6 3.28 -0.14 -9.55
C SER A 6 1.90 -0.34 -8.92
N ASN A 7 1.69 -1.51 -8.31
CA ASN A 7 0.40 -1.81 -7.65
C ASN A 7 0.15 -0.90 -6.45
N ALA A 8 1.19 -0.63 -5.67
CA ALA A 8 1.07 0.22 -4.50
C ALA A 8 0.73 1.66 -4.87
N LEU A 9 1.40 2.21 -5.89
CA LEU A 9 1.13 3.56 -6.35
C LEU A 9 -0.27 3.69 -6.96
N GLU A 10 -0.69 2.70 -7.72
CA GLU A 10 -2.03 2.66 -8.29
C GLU A 10 -3.10 2.71 -7.20
N ASN A 11 -2.94 1.90 -6.16
CA ASN A 11 -3.86 1.90 -5.02
C ASN A 11 -3.88 3.25 -4.30
N ALA A 12 -2.70 3.84 -4.11
CA ALA A 12 -2.58 5.15 -3.45
C ALA A 12 -3.27 6.24 -4.25
N ILE A 13 -3.06 6.26 -5.56
CA ILE A 13 -3.70 7.23 -6.46
C ILE A 13 -5.22 7.08 -6.41
N HIS A 14 -5.71 5.86 -6.49
CA HIS A 14 -7.15 5.59 -6.40
C HIS A 14 -7.75 6.12 -5.10
N ALA A 15 -7.06 5.91 -3.98
CA ALA A 15 -7.55 6.35 -2.68
C ALA A 15 -7.64 7.87 -2.59
N VAL A 16 -6.60 8.58 -3.02
CA VAL A 16 -6.59 10.05 -2.90
C VAL A 16 -7.53 10.74 -3.89
N LEU A 17 -7.85 10.09 -5.01
CA LEU A 17 -8.79 10.67 -5.99
C LEU A 17 -10.21 10.81 -5.42
N LYS A 18 -10.53 10.08 -4.37
CA LYS A 18 -11.83 10.20 -3.68
C LYS A 18 -11.87 11.38 -2.71
N LEU A 19 -10.75 12.07 -2.52
CA LEU A 19 -10.64 13.19 -1.60
C LEU A 19 -10.60 14.53 -2.35
N PRO A 20 -11.01 15.64 -1.68
CA PRO A 20 -10.73 16.96 -2.21
C PRO A 20 -9.24 17.16 -2.43
N GLU A 21 -8.87 17.93 -3.44
CA GLU A 21 -7.47 18.14 -3.82
C GLU A 21 -6.60 18.57 -2.64
N SER A 22 -7.12 19.43 -1.77
CA SER A 22 -6.38 19.94 -0.60
C SER A 22 -6.04 18.85 0.43
N ARG A 23 -6.71 17.71 0.37
CA ARG A 23 -6.50 16.61 1.31
C ARG A 23 -5.74 15.43 0.71
N ARG A 24 -5.35 15.52 -0.56
CA ARG A 24 -4.64 14.45 -1.25
C ARG A 24 -3.17 14.48 -0.89
N GLU A 25 -2.64 13.36 -0.37
CA GLU A 25 -1.25 13.25 -0.01
C GLU A 25 -0.77 11.82 -0.23
N ILE A 26 0.37 11.68 -0.90
CA ILE A 26 1.05 10.40 -1.08
C ILE A 26 2.53 10.63 -0.73
N LYS A 27 3.05 9.80 0.17
CA LYS A 27 4.46 9.85 0.56
C LYS A 27 5.11 8.50 0.32
N LEU A 28 6.17 8.49 -0.47
CA LEU A 28 6.94 7.29 -0.76
C LEU A 28 8.34 7.44 -0.18
N ASP A 29 8.79 6.44 0.56
CA ASP A 29 10.14 6.38 1.11
C ASP A 29 10.72 5.00 0.78
N ILE A 30 11.90 4.99 0.17
CA ILE A 30 12.62 3.76 -0.16
C ILE A 30 14.03 3.89 0.40
N ARG A 31 14.44 2.91 1.20
CA ARG A 31 15.77 2.91 1.83
C ARG A 31 16.42 1.55 1.68
N LEU A 32 17.75 1.57 1.57
CA LEU A 32 18.56 0.37 1.61
C LEU A 32 19.27 0.33 2.95
N ASN A 33 19.08 -0.76 3.71
CA ASN A 33 19.66 -0.93 5.03
C ASN A 33 20.18 -2.35 5.17
N GLU A 34 21.51 -2.52 5.29
CA GLU A 34 22.14 -3.82 5.47
C GLU A 34 21.66 -4.86 4.45
N GLU A 35 21.70 -4.53 3.18
CA GLU A 35 21.28 -5.38 2.06
C GLU A 35 19.76 -5.61 2.00
N LYS A 36 18.99 -4.98 2.88
CA LYS A 36 17.54 -5.06 2.82
C LYS A 36 16.97 -3.79 2.22
N LEU A 37 15.97 -3.97 1.37
CA LEU A 37 15.25 -2.86 0.78
C LEU A 37 13.98 -2.60 1.61
N LEU A 38 13.86 -1.38 2.10
CA LEU A 38 12.73 -0.96 2.90
C LEU A 38 11.90 0.04 2.10
N LEU A 39 10.64 -0.31 1.86
CA LEU A 39 9.71 0.56 1.15
C LEU A 39 8.57 0.93 2.09
N SER A 40 8.27 2.22 2.16
CA SER A 40 7.12 2.72 2.90
C SER A 40 6.32 3.64 1.99
N LEU A 41 5.06 3.36 1.83
CA LEU A 41 4.14 4.19 1.05
C LEU A 41 2.93 4.49 1.90
N LYS A 42 2.64 5.78 2.08
CA LYS A 42 1.43 6.18 2.79
C LYS A 42 0.64 7.19 1.99
N ASN A 43 -0.66 7.09 2.12
CA ASN A 43 -1.59 7.98 1.43
C ASN A 43 -2.78 8.30 2.32
N THR A 44 -3.34 9.46 2.10
CA THR A 44 -4.61 9.83 2.72
C THR A 44 -5.74 9.02 2.09
N TYR A 45 -6.85 8.88 2.80
CA TYR A 45 -7.98 8.09 2.31
C TYR A 45 -9.32 8.71 2.76
N ALA A 46 -10.38 8.36 2.04
CA ALA A 46 -11.73 8.86 2.37
C ALA A 46 -12.44 7.92 3.36
N ASP A 47 -12.42 6.63 3.09
CA ASP A 47 -13.12 5.63 3.90
C ASP A 47 -12.13 4.63 4.46
N LYS A 48 -12.24 4.36 5.77
CA LYS A 48 -11.36 3.42 6.46
C LYS A 48 -11.54 2.02 5.87
N PRO A 49 -10.47 1.38 5.39
CA PRO A 49 -10.59 0.06 4.80
C PRO A 49 -10.87 -1.01 5.86
N GLU A 50 -11.62 -2.04 5.47
CA GLU A 50 -11.77 -3.23 6.28
C GLU A 50 -10.58 -4.16 6.02
N PHE A 51 -10.15 -4.88 7.05
CA PHE A 51 -9.05 -5.83 6.94
C PHE A 51 -9.56 -7.25 7.08
N VAL A 52 -9.11 -8.12 6.18
CA VAL A 52 -9.40 -9.55 6.22
C VAL A 52 -8.06 -10.28 6.17
N ASN A 53 -7.76 -11.07 7.20
CA ASN A 53 -6.48 -11.80 7.31
C ASN A 53 -5.27 -10.88 7.18
N GLY A 54 -5.34 -9.67 7.74
CA GLY A 54 -4.25 -8.70 7.70
C GLY A 54 -4.12 -7.92 6.40
N LEU A 55 -4.98 -8.19 5.41
CA LEU A 55 -4.98 -7.50 4.14
C LEU A 55 -6.20 -6.59 4.01
N PRO A 56 -6.05 -5.40 3.42
CA PRO A 56 -7.19 -4.53 3.17
C PRO A 56 -8.14 -5.19 2.18
N TYR A 57 -9.42 -5.04 2.44
CA TYR A 57 -10.48 -5.57 1.59
C TYR A 57 -11.32 -4.41 1.05
N THR A 58 -11.71 -4.51 -0.22
CA THR A 58 -12.66 -3.58 -0.82
C THR A 58 -13.63 -4.34 -1.71
N SER A 59 -14.89 -3.89 -1.72
CA SER A 59 -15.92 -4.42 -2.60
C SER A 59 -15.83 -3.82 -4.00
N GLU A 60 -15.03 -2.79 -4.22
CA GLU A 60 -14.87 -2.20 -5.53
C GLU A 60 -14.09 -3.15 -6.46
N ALA A 61 -14.61 -3.34 -7.67
CA ALA A 61 -13.97 -4.23 -8.64
C ALA A 61 -12.55 -3.77 -8.97
N GLY A 62 -11.61 -4.70 -8.92
CA GLY A 62 -10.21 -4.45 -9.25
C GLY A 62 -9.33 -3.95 -8.12
N HIS A 63 -9.90 -3.41 -7.05
CA HIS A 63 -9.10 -2.83 -5.96
C HIS A 63 -8.48 -3.88 -5.04
N GLY A 64 -9.22 -4.94 -4.71
CA GLY A 64 -8.72 -5.99 -3.83
C GLY A 64 -7.57 -6.79 -4.43
N PHE A 65 -7.43 -6.78 -5.74
CA PHE A 65 -6.35 -7.51 -6.43
C PHE A 65 -4.99 -6.86 -6.22
N GLY A 66 -4.94 -5.53 -6.16
CA GLY A 66 -3.68 -4.82 -5.97
C GLY A 66 -2.98 -5.19 -4.67
N THR A 67 -3.72 -5.21 -3.57
CA THR A 67 -3.15 -5.53 -2.25
C THR A 67 -2.72 -6.99 -2.17
N LYS A 68 -3.51 -7.91 -2.71
CA LYS A 68 -3.14 -9.33 -2.75
C LYS A 68 -1.91 -9.57 -3.61
N SER A 69 -1.79 -8.88 -4.74
CA SER A 69 -0.61 -8.97 -5.60
C SER A 69 0.64 -8.50 -4.89
N ILE A 70 0.56 -7.40 -4.14
CA ILE A 70 1.69 -6.88 -3.38
C ILE A 70 2.15 -7.92 -2.37
N TRP A 71 1.22 -8.46 -1.60
CA TRP A 71 1.53 -9.48 -0.59
C TRP A 71 2.18 -10.72 -1.24
N TYR A 72 1.61 -11.20 -2.34
CA TYR A 72 2.07 -12.39 -3.04
C TYR A 72 3.50 -12.21 -3.58
N VAL A 73 3.79 -11.06 -4.20
CA VAL A 73 5.13 -10.79 -4.73
C VAL A 73 6.15 -10.67 -3.60
N ALA A 74 5.80 -10.00 -2.51
CA ALA A 74 6.68 -9.88 -1.35
C ALA A 74 7.03 -11.27 -0.79
N GLU A 75 6.03 -12.16 -0.67
CA GLU A 75 6.25 -13.53 -0.22
C GLU A 75 7.19 -14.29 -1.15
N LYS A 76 7.02 -14.15 -2.46
CA LYS A 76 7.88 -14.82 -3.44
C LYS A 76 9.33 -14.36 -3.37
N LEU A 77 9.55 -13.12 -2.95
CA LEU A 77 10.90 -12.57 -2.81
C LEU A 77 11.50 -12.80 -1.43
N ASN A 78 10.84 -13.63 -0.61
CA ASN A 78 11.23 -13.91 0.77
C ASN A 78 11.27 -12.66 1.63
N GLY A 79 10.45 -11.69 1.30
CA GLY A 79 10.30 -10.47 2.06
C GLY A 79 9.06 -10.49 2.93
N SER A 80 8.70 -9.34 3.45
CA SER A 80 7.49 -9.17 4.23
C SER A 80 6.73 -7.93 3.78
N CYS A 81 5.43 -7.94 4.04
CA CYS A 81 4.54 -6.87 3.65
C CYS A 81 3.56 -6.65 4.79
N GLN A 82 3.36 -5.40 5.17
CA GLN A 82 2.44 -5.05 6.24
C GLN A 82 1.60 -3.84 5.82
N PHE A 83 0.29 -3.95 6.04
CA PHE A 83 -0.64 -2.85 5.85
C PHE A 83 -1.13 -2.38 7.22
N SER A 84 -1.24 -1.07 7.38
CA SER A 84 -1.80 -0.48 8.60
C SER A 84 -2.55 0.80 8.26
N VAL A 85 -3.32 1.30 9.21
CA VAL A 85 -4.11 2.49 9.02
C VAL A 85 -4.12 3.33 10.29
N THR A 86 -3.95 4.64 10.11
CA THR A 86 -4.17 5.62 11.17
C THR A 86 -5.45 6.39 10.83
N ASP A 87 -5.79 7.39 11.62
CA ASP A 87 -6.96 8.24 11.33
C ASP A 87 -6.80 9.04 10.03
N THR A 88 -5.57 9.25 9.59
CA THR A 88 -5.27 10.08 8.42
C THR A 88 -4.70 9.29 7.26
N TYR A 89 -3.87 8.29 7.54
CA TYR A 89 -3.09 7.60 6.51
C TYR A 89 -3.36 6.11 6.44
N PHE A 90 -3.36 5.60 5.22
CA PHE A 90 -3.21 4.18 4.91
C PHE A 90 -1.73 3.94 4.60
N ILE A 91 -1.13 2.97 5.25
CA ILE A 91 0.32 2.76 5.21
C ILE A 91 0.65 1.34 4.75
N LEU A 92 1.53 1.26 3.75
CA LEU A 92 2.12 0.01 3.30
C LEU A 92 3.60 0.01 3.64
N ARG A 93 4.08 -1.07 4.24
CA ARG A 93 5.51 -1.29 4.47
C ARG A 93 5.92 -2.61 3.87
N VAL A 94 6.99 -2.59 3.10
CA VAL A 94 7.54 -3.78 2.46
C VAL A 94 9.02 -3.87 2.79
N ILE A 95 9.47 -5.05 3.17
CA ILE A 95 10.89 -5.36 3.41
C ILE A 95 11.28 -6.49 2.47
N LEU A 96 12.27 -6.24 1.66
CA LEU A 96 12.75 -7.23 0.68
C LEU A 96 14.21 -7.59 0.90
#